data_e8480d60ce7fbdfd1b628082e7b04276
#
_entry.id   e8480d60ce7fbdfd1b628082e7b04276
#
_cell.length_a   1.000
_cell.length_b   1.000
_cell.length_c   1.000
_cell.angle_alpha   90.00
_cell.angle_beta   90.00
_cell.angle_gamma   90.00
#
_symmetry.space_group_name_H-M   'P 1'
#
loop_
_entity.id
_entity.type
_entity.pdbx_description
1 polymer ?
#
loop_
_entity_poly.entity_id
_entity_poly.type
_entity_poly.pdbx_seq_one_letter_code
_entity_poly.pdbx_strand_id
1 'polypeptide(L)'
;MQPVEQKHWFEPLAEHMGAAYLRYSFTKGTVREIDYLIDALQLQPGMRVLDVGCGPGRHAHELARRGIAVHGIDISQSFVEIAIAAASELATFERLDARELAFDAEFDAVICLCQGAFGLMTANGDDTIVLGGMARALKPTGRLALSAFSAYFAVKYHEDAEFNAGTGVSHERTEVSNAAGEAIAVDLWTGCYTPRELRLLLAACGLRVDSISSVEPGKYGSDEPSTESPEFLVLGTRPSDESPAC
;
A
#
# COMPACT_ATOMS: atom_id res chain seq x y z
N MET A 1 -18.17 -24.02 18.36
CA MET A 1 -17.26 -22.91 18.63
C MET A 1 -16.79 -22.43 17.26
N GLN A 2 -17.24 -21.25 16.83
CA GLN A 2 -16.66 -20.62 15.64
C GLN A 2 -15.18 -20.33 15.98
N PRO A 3 -14.24 -20.53 15.05
CA PRO A 3 -12.87 -20.08 15.26
C PRO A 3 -12.92 -18.58 15.57
N VAL A 4 -12.26 -18.16 16.63
CA VAL A 4 -12.03 -16.74 16.91
C VAL A 4 -11.17 -16.29 15.75
N GLU A 5 -11.74 -15.48 14.88
CA GLU A 5 -11.05 -14.83 13.75
C GLU A 5 -9.86 -14.07 14.35
N GLN A 6 -8.66 -14.54 14.08
CA GLN A 6 -7.47 -13.95 14.67
C GLN A 6 -7.25 -12.62 13.92
N LYS A 7 -7.64 -11.51 14.57
CA LYS A 7 -7.48 -10.16 14.02
C LYS A 7 -6.02 -9.93 13.60
N HIS A 8 -5.83 -9.27 12.48
CA HIS A 8 -4.50 -8.81 12.07
C HIS A 8 -3.96 -7.82 13.11
N TRP A 9 -2.67 -7.88 13.42
CA TRP A 9 -2.03 -7.02 14.43
C TRP A 9 -2.23 -5.52 14.15
N PHE A 10 -2.43 -5.14 12.88
CA PHE A 10 -2.68 -3.76 12.47
C PHE A 10 -4.05 -3.23 12.89
N GLU A 11 -5.09 -4.09 12.99
CA GLU A 11 -6.45 -3.64 13.31
C GLU A 11 -6.54 -2.91 14.66
N PRO A 12 -6.05 -3.48 15.79
CA PRO A 12 -6.11 -2.77 17.08
C PRO A 12 -5.26 -1.50 17.10
N LEU A 13 -4.16 -1.44 16.35
CA LEU A 13 -3.34 -0.25 16.17
C LEU A 13 -4.12 0.85 15.45
N ALA A 14 -4.75 0.52 14.32
CA ALA A 14 -5.56 1.45 13.56
C ALA A 14 -6.78 1.95 14.35
N GLU A 15 -7.44 1.07 15.11
CA GLU A 15 -8.55 1.42 15.99
C GLU A 15 -8.12 2.43 17.07
N HIS A 16 -6.93 2.24 17.67
CA HIS A 16 -6.39 3.18 18.66
C HIS A 16 -6.05 4.53 18.05
N MET A 17 -5.38 4.56 16.90
CA MET A 17 -4.99 5.81 16.24
C MET A 17 -6.21 6.59 15.73
N GLY A 18 -7.17 5.93 15.12
CA GLY A 18 -8.34 6.55 14.52
C GLY A 18 -7.95 7.76 13.65
N ALA A 19 -8.67 8.89 13.81
CA ALA A 19 -8.41 10.12 13.05
C ALA A 19 -7.04 10.76 13.34
N ALA A 20 -6.34 10.38 14.43
CA ALA A 20 -4.99 10.87 14.71
C ALA A 20 -3.98 10.43 13.64
N TYR A 21 -4.23 9.32 12.95
CA TYR A 21 -3.43 8.87 11.81
C TYR A 21 -3.17 9.99 10.79
N LEU A 22 -4.16 10.82 10.48
CA LEU A 22 -4.03 11.92 9.52
C LEU A 22 -3.15 13.09 9.99
N ARG A 23 -2.66 13.07 11.24
CA ARG A 23 -1.74 14.08 11.79
C ARG A 23 -0.28 13.72 11.62
N TYR A 24 0.03 12.47 11.31
CA TYR A 24 1.41 12.02 11.10
C TYR A 24 2.05 12.70 9.90
N SER A 25 3.36 12.92 9.97
CA SER A 25 4.11 13.68 8.96
C SER A 25 4.05 13.09 7.56
N PHE A 26 4.02 11.77 7.46
CA PHE A 26 3.95 11.04 6.18
C PHE A 26 2.62 11.23 5.44
N THR A 27 1.57 11.74 6.09
CA THR A 27 0.29 12.02 5.43
C THR A 27 0.24 13.38 4.73
N LYS A 28 1.22 14.26 4.97
CA LYS A 28 1.19 15.67 4.50
C LYS A 28 1.53 15.86 3.03
N GLY A 29 1.96 14.82 2.34
CA GLY A 29 2.39 14.89 0.94
C GLY A 29 1.35 14.49 -0.10
N THR A 30 0.14 14.12 0.31
CA THR A 30 -0.89 13.48 -0.51
C THR A 30 -1.13 14.14 -1.88
N VAL A 31 -1.25 15.47 -1.93
CA VAL A 31 -1.51 16.18 -3.19
C VAL A 31 -0.37 15.97 -4.19
N ARG A 32 0.88 16.08 -3.73
CA ARG A 32 2.07 15.90 -4.59
C ARG A 32 2.25 14.45 -5.00
N GLU A 33 1.95 13.50 -4.11
CA GLU A 33 1.95 12.07 -4.42
C GLU A 33 0.94 11.79 -5.54
N ILE A 34 -0.28 12.32 -5.44
CA ILE A 34 -1.32 12.14 -6.47
C ILE A 34 -0.97 12.86 -7.77
N ASP A 35 -0.39 14.06 -7.74
CA ASP A 35 0.10 14.75 -8.95
C ASP A 35 1.07 13.84 -9.71
N TYR A 36 2.06 13.27 -9.01
CA TYR A 36 3.01 12.33 -9.62
C TYR A 36 2.33 11.07 -10.16
N LEU A 37 1.43 10.47 -9.39
CA LEU A 37 0.77 9.22 -9.75
C LEU A 37 -0.18 9.36 -10.94
N ILE A 38 -0.86 10.50 -11.08
CA ILE A 38 -1.70 10.79 -12.25
C ILE A 38 -0.87 10.70 -13.54
N ASP A 39 0.29 11.32 -13.55
CA ASP A 39 1.19 11.30 -14.72
C ASP A 39 1.80 9.92 -14.92
N ALA A 40 2.34 9.30 -13.85
CA ALA A 40 3.03 8.02 -13.91
C ALA A 40 2.11 6.85 -14.32
N LEU A 41 0.88 6.84 -13.82
CA LEU A 41 -0.14 5.84 -14.15
C LEU A 41 -1.02 6.26 -15.33
N GLN A 42 -0.81 7.47 -15.90
CA GLN A 42 -1.60 8.04 -17.00
C GLN A 42 -3.11 8.03 -16.69
N LEU A 43 -3.47 8.41 -15.46
CA LEU A 43 -4.85 8.44 -15.02
C LEU A 43 -5.62 9.59 -15.70
N GLN A 44 -6.85 9.32 -16.09
CA GLN A 44 -7.75 10.28 -16.70
C GLN A 44 -9.13 10.25 -16.02
N PRO A 45 -9.88 11.35 -16.01
CA PRO A 45 -11.24 11.36 -15.51
C PRO A 45 -12.08 10.24 -16.13
N GLY A 46 -12.84 9.54 -15.30
CA GLY A 46 -13.66 8.39 -15.69
C GLY A 46 -12.96 7.04 -15.57
N MET A 47 -11.62 6.99 -15.36
CA MET A 47 -10.94 5.75 -15.00
C MET A 47 -11.30 5.30 -13.57
N ARG A 48 -11.17 3.98 -13.33
CA ARG A 48 -11.40 3.36 -12.02
C ARG A 48 -10.08 2.92 -11.40
N VAL A 49 -9.86 3.32 -10.15
CA VAL A 49 -8.68 2.98 -9.36
C VAL A 49 -9.10 2.16 -8.13
N LEU A 50 -8.36 1.10 -7.81
CA LEU A 50 -8.44 0.40 -6.54
C LEU A 50 -7.32 0.92 -5.63
N ASP A 51 -7.68 1.38 -4.42
CA ASP A 51 -6.74 1.82 -3.37
C ASP A 51 -6.68 0.75 -2.28
N VAL A 52 -5.61 -0.05 -2.26
CA VAL A 52 -5.46 -1.21 -1.38
C VAL A 52 -4.72 -0.81 -0.11
N GLY A 53 -5.38 -0.98 1.04
CA GLY A 53 -4.92 -0.44 2.31
C GLY A 53 -5.08 1.08 2.34
N CYS A 54 -6.27 1.56 1.95
CA CYS A 54 -6.54 2.99 1.75
C CYS A 54 -6.48 3.83 3.03
N GLY A 55 -6.47 3.19 4.21
CA GLY A 55 -6.56 3.86 5.49
C GLY A 55 -7.79 4.77 5.58
N PRO A 56 -7.65 5.97 6.16
CA PRO A 56 -8.74 6.97 6.19
C PRO A 56 -9.04 7.61 4.83
N GLY A 57 -8.57 7.06 3.71
CA GLY A 57 -8.95 7.44 2.36
C GLY A 57 -8.25 8.66 1.77
N ARG A 58 -7.08 9.09 2.30
CA ARG A 58 -6.42 10.33 1.87
C ARG A 58 -6.10 10.41 0.37
N HIS A 59 -5.60 9.32 -0.22
CA HIS A 59 -5.30 9.24 -1.65
C HIS A 59 -6.59 9.10 -2.49
N ALA A 60 -7.51 8.25 -2.03
CA ALA A 60 -8.79 8.03 -2.70
C ALA A 60 -9.61 9.33 -2.82
N HIS A 61 -9.69 10.13 -1.76
CA HIS A 61 -10.39 11.42 -1.78
C HIS A 61 -9.74 12.41 -2.75
N GLU A 62 -8.40 12.47 -2.79
CA GLU A 62 -7.71 13.37 -3.68
C GLU A 62 -7.85 12.95 -5.15
N LEU A 63 -7.79 11.65 -5.46
CA LEU A 63 -8.09 11.12 -6.79
C LEU A 63 -9.53 11.43 -7.22
N ALA A 64 -10.50 11.23 -6.33
CA ALA A 64 -11.90 11.54 -6.59
C ALA A 64 -12.11 13.03 -6.90
N ARG A 65 -11.41 13.94 -6.21
CA ARG A 65 -11.40 15.37 -6.52
C ARG A 65 -10.90 15.70 -7.94
N ARG A 66 -10.06 14.81 -8.51
CA ARG A 66 -9.53 14.91 -9.89
C ARG A 66 -10.44 14.25 -10.93
N GLY A 67 -11.62 13.75 -10.53
CA GLY A 67 -12.60 13.11 -11.42
C GLY A 67 -12.31 11.63 -11.71
N ILE A 68 -11.49 10.98 -10.90
CA ILE A 68 -11.13 9.57 -11.00
C ILE A 68 -12.01 8.79 -10.02
N ALA A 69 -12.68 7.74 -10.49
CA ALA A 69 -13.48 6.88 -9.63
C ALA A 69 -12.56 5.96 -8.80
N VAL A 70 -12.73 5.94 -7.48
CA VAL A 70 -11.87 5.16 -6.58
C VAL A 70 -12.71 4.23 -5.73
N HIS A 71 -12.25 2.98 -5.62
CA HIS A 71 -12.71 2.05 -4.61
C HIS A 71 -11.56 1.78 -3.64
N GLY A 72 -11.71 2.21 -2.40
CA GLY A 72 -10.72 2.02 -1.33
C GLY A 72 -11.11 0.82 -0.47
N ILE A 73 -10.13 -0.02 -0.16
CA ILE A 73 -10.30 -1.10 0.80
C ILE A 73 -9.29 -1.00 1.93
N ASP A 74 -9.71 -1.34 3.14
CA ASP A 74 -8.84 -1.43 4.31
C ASP A 74 -9.34 -2.50 5.27
N ILE A 75 -8.44 -3.15 5.99
CA ILE A 75 -8.79 -4.15 6.99
C ILE A 75 -9.41 -3.52 8.24
N SER A 76 -9.10 -2.24 8.52
CA SER A 76 -9.56 -1.50 9.68
C SER A 76 -10.95 -0.91 9.47
N GLN A 77 -11.91 -1.39 10.25
CA GLN A 77 -13.26 -0.83 10.28
C GLN A 77 -13.26 0.67 10.61
N SER A 78 -12.46 1.10 11.59
CA SER A 78 -12.41 2.50 12.02
C SER A 78 -11.87 3.43 10.93
N PHE A 79 -10.89 3.01 10.15
CA PHE A 79 -10.38 3.79 9.03
C PHE A 79 -11.39 3.88 7.89
N VAL A 80 -12.06 2.78 7.57
CA VAL A 80 -13.11 2.76 6.55
C VAL A 80 -14.28 3.69 6.92
N GLU A 81 -14.70 3.72 8.19
CA GLU A 81 -15.73 4.63 8.65
C GLU A 81 -15.33 6.11 8.52
N ILE A 82 -14.05 6.44 8.82
CA ILE A 82 -13.53 7.79 8.62
C ILE A 82 -13.52 8.14 7.12
N ALA A 83 -13.10 7.21 6.27
CA ALA A 83 -13.07 7.40 4.83
C ALA A 83 -14.48 7.61 4.25
N ILE A 84 -15.47 6.80 4.66
CA ILE A 84 -16.87 6.93 4.24
C ILE A 84 -17.44 8.28 4.67
N ALA A 85 -17.15 8.74 5.90
CA ALA A 85 -17.69 10.02 6.41
C ALA A 85 -17.26 11.24 5.57
N ALA A 86 -16.15 11.15 4.84
CA ALA A 86 -15.62 12.19 3.95
C ALA A 86 -15.84 11.88 2.45
N ALA A 87 -16.52 10.77 2.11
CA ALA A 87 -16.63 10.29 0.74
C ALA A 87 -17.43 11.24 -0.17
N SER A 88 -16.98 11.37 -1.42
CA SER A 88 -17.71 11.94 -2.54
C SER A 88 -18.36 10.83 -3.38
N GLU A 89 -19.17 11.20 -4.36
CA GLU A 89 -19.82 10.24 -5.28
C GLU A 89 -18.82 9.37 -6.06
N LEU A 90 -17.58 9.84 -6.23
CA LEU A 90 -16.51 9.11 -6.96
C LEU A 90 -15.62 8.27 -6.03
N ALA A 91 -15.80 8.32 -4.72
CA ALA A 91 -15.02 7.54 -3.76
C ALA A 91 -15.94 6.60 -2.98
N THR A 92 -15.69 5.31 -3.07
CA THR A 92 -16.39 4.27 -2.31
C THR A 92 -15.38 3.51 -1.45
N PHE A 93 -15.82 3.01 -0.30
CA PHE A 93 -14.93 2.33 0.64
C PHE A 93 -15.58 1.08 1.20
N GLU A 94 -14.75 0.06 1.42
CA GLU A 94 -15.19 -1.23 1.98
C GLU A 94 -14.15 -1.76 2.98
N ARG A 95 -14.63 -2.35 4.08
CA ARG A 95 -13.76 -3.14 4.94
C ARG A 95 -13.48 -4.48 4.29
N LEU A 96 -12.26 -4.69 3.85
CA LEU A 96 -11.83 -5.93 3.19
C LEU A 96 -10.37 -6.21 3.54
N ASP A 97 -10.07 -7.47 3.84
CA ASP A 97 -8.69 -7.94 3.97
C ASP A 97 -8.08 -8.07 2.57
N ALA A 98 -6.94 -7.42 2.33
CA ALA A 98 -6.27 -7.44 1.04
C ALA A 98 -5.82 -8.85 0.59
N ARG A 99 -5.73 -9.80 1.52
CA ARG A 99 -5.47 -11.22 1.22
C ARG A 99 -6.66 -11.92 0.58
N GLU A 100 -7.85 -11.35 0.69
CA GLU A 100 -9.13 -11.87 0.19
C GLU A 100 -9.61 -11.15 -1.08
N LEU A 101 -8.76 -10.35 -1.73
CA LEU A 101 -9.11 -9.64 -2.97
C LEU A 101 -9.65 -10.60 -4.03
N ALA A 102 -10.91 -10.39 -4.43
CA ALA A 102 -11.62 -11.22 -5.41
C ALA A 102 -11.96 -10.48 -6.72
N PHE A 103 -11.52 -9.24 -6.88
CA PHE A 103 -11.71 -8.46 -8.11
C PHE A 103 -10.97 -9.09 -9.29
N ASP A 104 -11.59 -9.07 -10.47
CA ASP A 104 -11.01 -9.62 -11.70
C ASP A 104 -11.18 -8.64 -12.86
N ALA A 105 -10.07 -8.07 -13.33
CA ALA A 105 -10.01 -7.15 -14.47
C ALA A 105 -11.01 -5.98 -14.42
N GLU A 106 -11.16 -5.35 -13.24
CA GLU A 106 -12.14 -4.29 -13.04
C GLU A 106 -11.54 -2.88 -13.04
N PHE A 107 -10.24 -2.75 -12.72
CA PHE A 107 -9.60 -1.45 -12.48
C PHE A 107 -8.58 -1.10 -13.55
N ASP A 108 -8.57 0.17 -13.94
CA ASP A 108 -7.58 0.73 -14.87
C ASP A 108 -6.22 0.92 -14.19
N ALA A 109 -6.25 1.17 -12.87
CA ALA A 109 -5.05 1.15 -12.05
C ALA A 109 -5.33 0.61 -10.63
N VAL A 110 -4.27 0.11 -10.00
CA VAL A 110 -4.26 -0.30 -8.59
C VAL A 110 -3.14 0.46 -7.90
N ILE A 111 -3.41 1.04 -6.74
CA ILE A 111 -2.41 1.65 -5.88
C ILE A 111 -2.38 0.94 -4.51
N CYS A 112 -1.19 0.76 -3.95
CA CYS A 112 -0.98 0.32 -2.58
C CYS A 112 0.21 1.10 -2.03
N LEU A 113 -0.08 2.15 -1.27
CA LEU A 113 0.90 3.18 -0.92
C LEU A 113 1.11 3.26 0.59
N CYS A 114 2.26 3.77 0.99
CA CYS A 114 2.64 3.93 2.40
C CYS A 114 2.45 2.63 3.20
N GLN A 115 2.82 1.50 2.59
CA GLN A 115 2.67 0.15 3.14
C GLN A 115 1.24 -0.14 3.64
N GLY A 116 0.25 0.27 2.86
CA GLY A 116 -1.17 0.15 3.24
C GLY A 116 -1.62 -1.29 3.47
N ALA A 117 -1.07 -2.25 2.71
CA ALA A 117 -1.36 -3.68 2.87
C ALA A 117 -0.16 -4.54 2.48
N PHE A 118 0.50 -4.26 1.35
CA PHE A 118 1.70 -4.97 0.92
C PHE A 118 2.86 -4.68 1.88
N GLY A 119 3.45 -5.74 2.44
CA GLY A 119 4.54 -5.62 3.40
C GLY A 119 4.10 -5.49 4.86
N LEU A 120 2.80 -5.39 5.18
CA LEU A 120 2.32 -5.57 6.55
C LEU A 120 2.19 -7.07 6.83
N MET A 121 3.25 -7.64 7.40
CA MET A 121 3.45 -9.08 7.42
C MET A 121 2.76 -9.76 8.58
N THR A 122 2.27 -10.97 8.34
CA THR A 122 1.93 -11.94 9.36
C THR A 122 2.98 -13.05 9.42
N ALA A 123 2.82 -13.99 10.36
CA ALA A 123 3.71 -15.14 10.48
C ALA A 123 3.76 -16.03 9.21
N ASN A 124 2.79 -15.91 8.32
CA ASN A 124 2.64 -16.76 7.13
C ASN A 124 3.19 -16.12 5.83
N GLY A 125 3.60 -14.86 5.86
CA GLY A 125 4.09 -14.13 4.68
C GLY A 125 2.99 -13.89 3.64
N ASP A 126 2.33 -12.74 3.72
CA ASP A 126 1.10 -12.47 2.95
C ASP A 126 1.31 -11.59 1.71
N ASP A 127 2.51 -11.09 1.49
CA ASP A 127 2.85 -10.15 0.42
C ASP A 127 2.52 -10.66 -0.98
N THR A 128 2.85 -11.92 -1.30
CA THR A 128 2.55 -12.51 -2.61
C THR A 128 1.05 -12.75 -2.83
N ILE A 129 0.30 -13.02 -1.76
CA ILE A 129 -1.15 -13.17 -1.83
C ILE A 129 -1.79 -11.82 -2.16
N VAL A 130 -1.39 -10.76 -1.46
CA VAL A 130 -1.87 -9.39 -1.68
C VAL A 130 -1.50 -8.92 -3.08
N LEU A 131 -0.22 -9.09 -3.50
CA LEU A 131 0.25 -8.69 -4.83
C LEU A 131 -0.49 -9.44 -5.95
N GLY A 132 -0.71 -10.74 -5.79
CA GLY A 132 -1.48 -11.56 -6.73
C GLY A 132 -2.94 -11.10 -6.86
N GLY A 133 -3.56 -10.71 -5.75
CA GLY A 133 -4.90 -10.11 -5.73
C GLY A 133 -4.94 -8.78 -6.49
N MET A 134 -3.99 -7.89 -6.25
CA MET A 134 -3.85 -6.62 -6.98
C MET A 134 -3.64 -6.84 -8.48
N ALA A 135 -2.79 -7.81 -8.86
CA ALA A 135 -2.56 -8.14 -10.27
C ALA A 135 -3.82 -8.62 -10.99
N ARG A 136 -4.63 -9.46 -10.33
CA ARG A 136 -5.92 -9.92 -10.89
C ARG A 136 -6.93 -8.78 -11.04
N ALA A 137 -6.97 -7.86 -10.08
CA ALA A 137 -7.89 -6.73 -10.08
C ALA A 137 -7.67 -5.77 -11.27
N LEU A 138 -6.44 -5.68 -11.80
CA LEU A 138 -6.09 -4.87 -12.96
C LEU A 138 -6.71 -5.41 -14.24
N LYS A 139 -7.24 -4.52 -15.07
CA LYS A 139 -7.55 -4.83 -16.49
C LYS A 139 -6.27 -5.18 -17.26
N PRO A 140 -6.36 -5.89 -18.39
CA PRO A 140 -5.25 -5.96 -19.33
C PRO A 140 -4.72 -4.55 -19.67
N THR A 141 -3.40 -4.34 -19.65
CA THR A 141 -2.70 -3.06 -19.74
C THR A 141 -2.92 -2.08 -18.57
N GLY A 142 -3.66 -2.48 -17.54
CA GLY A 142 -3.84 -1.72 -16.31
C GLY A 142 -2.52 -1.54 -15.54
N ARG A 143 -2.42 -0.48 -14.76
CA ARG A 143 -1.16 -0.02 -14.13
C ARG A 143 -1.18 -0.15 -12.61
N LEU A 144 -0.03 -0.49 -12.05
CA LEU A 144 0.20 -0.60 -10.62
C LEU A 144 1.15 0.50 -10.14
N ALA A 145 0.83 1.09 -8.99
CA ALA A 145 1.82 1.79 -8.16
C ALA A 145 1.85 1.17 -6.75
N LEU A 146 3.01 0.73 -6.35
CA LEU A 146 3.23 0.04 -5.08
C LEU A 146 4.42 0.67 -4.35
N SER A 147 4.25 1.11 -3.10
CA SER A 147 5.39 1.46 -2.25
C SER A 147 5.79 0.29 -1.35
N ALA A 148 7.09 0.14 -1.15
CA ALA A 148 7.66 -0.93 -0.36
C ALA A 148 8.86 -0.44 0.46
N PHE A 149 9.02 -0.90 1.70
CA PHE A 149 10.18 -0.57 2.52
C PHE A 149 11.47 -1.16 1.97
N SER A 150 12.54 -0.38 2.09
CA SER A 150 13.88 -0.78 1.67
C SER A 150 14.54 -1.67 2.71
N ALA A 151 14.91 -2.90 2.32
CA ALA A 151 15.70 -3.79 3.16
C ALA A 151 17.09 -3.21 3.47
N TYR A 152 17.67 -2.45 2.54
CA TYR A 152 18.96 -1.78 2.77
C TYR A 152 18.87 -0.73 3.87
N PHE A 153 17.81 0.08 3.83
CA PHE A 153 17.59 1.13 4.83
C PHE A 153 17.28 0.53 6.20
N ALA A 154 16.43 -0.50 6.25
CA ALA A 154 16.10 -1.19 7.51
C ALA A 154 17.35 -1.73 8.21
N VAL A 155 18.22 -2.45 7.48
CA VAL A 155 19.46 -3.02 8.05
C VAL A 155 20.46 -1.92 8.48
N LYS A 156 20.45 -0.76 7.79
CA LYS A 156 21.47 0.28 8.01
C LYS A 156 21.09 1.28 9.11
N TYR A 157 19.80 1.57 9.28
CA TYR A 157 19.34 2.70 10.09
C TYR A 157 18.35 2.35 11.19
N HIS A 158 17.75 1.17 11.19
CA HIS A 158 16.80 0.77 12.22
C HIS A 158 17.52 0.01 13.34
N GLU A 159 18.29 0.75 14.16
CA GLU A 159 19.08 0.17 15.25
C GLU A 159 18.24 -0.50 16.34
N ASP A 160 17.01 -0.02 16.56
CA ASP A 160 16.08 -0.52 17.58
C ASP A 160 15.12 -1.62 17.06
N ALA A 161 15.25 -2.02 15.78
CA ALA A 161 14.41 -3.05 15.18
C ALA A 161 15.20 -4.37 15.00
N GLU A 162 14.51 -5.48 15.19
CA GLU A 162 15.04 -6.82 14.89
C GLU A 162 14.76 -7.16 13.43
N PHE A 163 15.80 -7.26 12.61
CA PHE A 163 15.67 -7.64 11.22
C PHE A 163 15.95 -9.13 11.01
N ASN A 164 14.96 -9.88 10.52
CA ASN A 164 15.12 -11.28 10.17
C ASN A 164 15.61 -11.42 8.72
N ALA A 165 16.91 -11.69 8.56
CA ALA A 165 17.51 -11.82 7.22
C ALA A 165 16.99 -13.02 6.41
N GLY A 166 16.39 -14.01 7.04
CA GLY A 166 15.81 -15.18 6.37
C GLY A 166 14.45 -14.91 5.73
N THR A 167 13.69 -13.96 6.29
CA THR A 167 12.34 -13.61 5.82
C THR A 167 12.24 -12.20 5.25
N GLY A 168 13.24 -11.34 5.44
CA GLY A 168 13.19 -9.93 5.07
C GLY A 168 12.23 -9.10 5.92
N VAL A 169 11.81 -9.59 7.09
CA VAL A 169 10.87 -8.90 7.97
C VAL A 169 11.60 -8.15 9.07
N SER A 170 11.27 -6.88 9.23
CA SER A 170 11.66 -6.06 10.37
C SER A 170 10.56 -6.11 11.43
N HIS A 171 10.94 -6.35 12.67
CA HIS A 171 10.08 -6.25 13.85
C HIS A 171 10.54 -5.08 14.70
N GLU A 172 9.64 -4.15 14.93
CA GLU A 172 9.89 -2.96 15.74
C GLU A 172 8.83 -2.85 16.84
N ARG A 173 9.25 -2.44 18.03
CA ARG A 173 8.34 -2.06 19.11
C ARG A 173 8.37 -0.56 19.30
N THR A 174 7.24 0.11 19.08
CA THR A 174 7.11 1.56 19.12
C THR A 174 5.87 1.99 19.89
N GLU A 175 5.69 3.30 20.06
CA GLU A 175 4.49 3.87 20.67
C GLU A 175 3.68 4.64 19.65
N VAL A 176 2.37 4.44 19.67
CA VAL A 176 1.42 5.20 18.86
C VAL A 176 0.41 5.90 19.76
N SER A 177 0.02 7.12 19.37
CA SER A 177 -0.91 7.94 20.15
C SER A 177 -2.22 8.15 19.42
N ASN A 178 -3.33 8.16 20.19
CA ASN A 178 -4.64 8.54 19.70
C ASN A 178 -4.86 10.07 19.67
N ALA A 179 -6.06 10.51 19.31
CA ALA A 179 -6.40 11.94 19.23
C ALA A 179 -6.38 12.65 20.59
N ALA A 180 -6.56 11.92 21.69
CA ALA A 180 -6.46 12.46 23.07
C ALA A 180 -5.02 12.53 23.59
N GLY A 181 -4.05 11.98 22.85
CA GLY A 181 -2.63 11.93 23.26
C GLY A 181 -2.32 10.73 24.14
N GLU A 182 -3.22 9.75 24.24
CA GLU A 182 -2.97 8.52 24.97
C GLU A 182 -2.09 7.62 24.11
N ALA A 183 -0.94 7.19 24.64
CA ALA A 183 0.02 6.34 23.95
C ALA A 183 -0.14 4.86 24.35
N ILE A 184 0.01 3.98 23.37
CA ILE A 184 0.13 2.53 23.59
C ILE A 184 1.37 2.00 22.91
N ALA A 185 2.02 1.00 23.52
CA ALA A 185 3.11 0.25 22.89
C ALA A 185 2.50 -0.76 21.90
N VAL A 186 3.08 -0.82 20.69
CA VAL A 186 2.67 -1.70 19.62
C VAL A 186 3.86 -2.40 19.00
N ASP A 187 3.64 -3.57 18.46
CA ASP A 187 4.61 -4.31 17.67
C ASP A 187 4.26 -4.20 16.19
N LEU A 188 5.25 -3.85 15.36
CA LEU A 188 5.13 -3.71 13.92
C LEU A 188 5.96 -4.78 13.22
N TRP A 189 5.35 -5.54 12.32
CA TRP A 189 6.06 -6.50 11.46
C TRP A 189 5.97 -6.03 10.03
N THR A 190 7.11 -5.61 9.48
CA THR A 190 7.17 -4.98 8.17
C THR A 190 8.09 -5.76 7.23
N GLY A 191 7.55 -6.19 6.10
CA GLY A 191 8.34 -6.74 5.01
C GLY A 191 9.19 -5.65 4.36
N CYS A 192 10.48 -5.91 4.26
CA CYS A 192 11.45 -5.01 3.64
C CYS A 192 12.06 -5.70 2.42
N TYR A 193 12.18 -4.97 1.33
CA TYR A 193 12.48 -5.53 0.02
C TYR A 193 13.71 -4.89 -0.61
N THR A 194 14.35 -5.65 -1.50
CA THR A 194 15.34 -5.10 -2.44
C THR A 194 14.67 -4.84 -3.80
N PRO A 195 15.17 -3.90 -4.63
CA PRO A 195 14.63 -3.69 -5.97
C PRO A 195 14.69 -4.94 -6.86
N ARG A 196 15.68 -5.82 -6.64
CA ARG A 196 15.76 -7.09 -7.36
C ARG A 196 14.65 -8.04 -6.96
N GLU A 197 14.36 -8.16 -5.68
CA GLU A 197 13.30 -8.98 -5.13
C GLU A 197 11.91 -8.49 -5.59
N LEU A 198 11.65 -7.20 -5.56
CA LEU A 198 10.41 -6.60 -6.07
C LEU A 198 10.18 -6.95 -7.55
N ARG A 199 11.23 -6.92 -8.40
CA ARG A 199 11.10 -7.37 -9.80
C ARG A 199 10.70 -8.84 -9.93
N LEU A 200 11.26 -9.71 -9.08
CA LEU A 200 10.95 -11.14 -9.10
C LEU A 200 9.51 -11.41 -8.59
N LEU A 201 9.08 -10.71 -7.54
CA LEU A 201 7.73 -10.85 -6.98
C LEU A 201 6.66 -10.39 -7.99
N LEU A 202 6.84 -9.21 -8.61
CA LEU A 202 5.91 -8.72 -9.61
C LEU A 202 5.84 -9.66 -10.82
N ALA A 203 7.00 -10.14 -11.30
CA ALA A 203 7.04 -11.09 -12.42
C ALA A 203 6.33 -12.41 -12.08
N ALA A 204 6.49 -12.92 -10.85
CA ALA A 204 5.80 -14.13 -10.38
C ALA A 204 4.27 -13.94 -10.34
N CYS A 205 3.79 -12.71 -10.14
CA CYS A 205 2.38 -12.36 -10.17
C CYS A 205 1.88 -11.93 -11.57
N GLY A 206 2.69 -12.12 -12.63
CA GLY A 206 2.31 -11.78 -13.99
C GLY A 206 2.35 -10.30 -14.34
N LEU A 207 3.02 -9.48 -13.54
CA LEU A 207 3.20 -8.06 -13.77
C LEU A 207 4.56 -7.75 -14.39
N ARG A 208 4.60 -6.82 -15.34
CA ARG A 208 5.85 -6.24 -15.85
C ARG A 208 6.21 -5.04 -14.98
N VAL A 209 7.45 -4.95 -14.53
CA VAL A 209 7.97 -3.77 -13.85
C VAL A 209 8.40 -2.73 -14.91
N ASP A 210 7.84 -1.54 -14.81
CA ASP A 210 8.16 -0.40 -15.68
C ASP A 210 9.29 0.44 -15.06
N SER A 211 9.22 0.73 -13.75
CA SER A 211 10.30 1.39 -13.00
C SER A 211 10.28 1.01 -11.52
N ILE A 212 11.42 1.18 -10.87
CA ILE A 212 11.55 1.20 -9.40
C ILE A 212 12.39 2.43 -9.08
N SER A 213 11.87 3.30 -8.22
CA SER A 213 12.51 4.55 -7.83
C SER A 213 12.64 4.65 -6.31
N SER A 214 13.68 5.32 -5.84
CA SER A 214 13.81 5.74 -4.46
C SER A 214 12.83 6.87 -4.16
N VAL A 215 12.06 6.75 -3.07
CA VAL A 215 11.09 7.77 -2.69
C VAL A 215 11.07 7.99 -1.17
N GLU A 216 10.52 9.12 -0.77
CA GLU A 216 10.10 9.41 0.58
C GLU A 216 8.61 9.78 0.59
N PRO A 217 7.87 9.56 1.69
CA PRO A 217 6.49 10.03 1.80
C PRO A 217 6.36 11.51 1.44
N GLY A 218 5.45 11.83 0.54
CA GLY A 218 5.22 13.20 0.05
C GLY A 218 6.22 13.70 -0.99
N LYS A 219 7.18 12.87 -1.43
CA LYS A 219 8.21 13.22 -2.42
C LYS A 219 8.41 12.08 -3.42
N TYR A 220 7.34 11.73 -4.13
CA TYR A 220 7.44 10.75 -5.20
C TYR A 220 8.19 11.33 -6.40
N GLY A 221 9.00 10.52 -7.04
CA GLY A 221 9.88 10.91 -8.13
C GLY A 221 10.45 9.70 -8.86
N SER A 222 11.42 9.95 -9.74
CA SER A 222 12.08 8.94 -10.58
C SER A 222 13.56 8.75 -10.23
N ASP A 223 13.96 9.03 -8.99
CA ASP A 223 15.33 8.85 -8.54
C ASP A 223 15.73 7.37 -8.57
N GLU A 224 16.94 7.08 -9.01
CA GLU A 224 17.48 5.71 -9.05
C GLU A 224 17.43 5.05 -7.66
N PRO A 225 17.18 3.73 -7.58
CA PRO A 225 17.18 3.02 -6.31
C PRO A 225 18.51 3.17 -5.54
N SER A 226 18.40 3.63 -4.29
CA SER A 226 19.52 3.88 -3.40
C SER A 226 19.41 3.07 -2.11
N THR A 227 20.53 2.73 -1.51
CA THR A 227 20.59 2.11 -0.17
C THR A 227 20.27 3.09 0.95
N GLU A 228 20.20 4.39 0.64
CA GLU A 228 19.91 5.47 1.58
C GLU A 228 18.43 5.84 1.64
N SER A 229 17.61 5.26 0.73
CA SER A 229 16.17 5.56 0.68
C SER A 229 15.37 4.61 1.58
N PRO A 230 14.43 5.14 2.37
CA PRO A 230 13.56 4.31 3.23
C PRO A 230 12.57 3.48 2.44
N GLU A 231 12.15 3.97 1.27
CA GLU A 231 11.12 3.33 0.45
C GLU A 231 11.48 3.29 -1.03
N PHE A 232 10.91 2.30 -1.70
CA PHE A 232 10.87 2.21 -3.16
C PHE A 232 9.43 2.36 -3.65
N LEU A 233 9.24 3.15 -4.70
CA LEU A 233 8.01 3.18 -5.48
C LEU A 233 8.21 2.31 -6.73
N VAL A 234 7.37 1.29 -6.86
CA VAL A 234 7.34 0.39 -8.01
C VAL A 234 6.18 0.78 -8.91
N LEU A 235 6.48 1.05 -10.17
CA LEU A 235 5.46 1.17 -11.22
C LEU A 235 5.48 -0.11 -12.05
N GLY A 236 4.31 -0.67 -12.31
CA GLY A 236 4.18 -1.88 -13.10
C GLY A 236 2.93 -1.88 -13.98
N THR A 237 2.89 -2.80 -14.92
CA THR A 237 1.78 -2.96 -15.86
C THR A 237 1.37 -4.42 -15.95
N ARG A 238 0.07 -4.73 -15.92
CA ARG A 238 -0.45 -6.03 -16.34
C ARG A 238 -0.31 -6.14 -17.86
N PRO A 239 0.42 -7.12 -18.41
CA PRO A 239 0.51 -7.31 -19.86
C PRO A 239 -0.87 -7.48 -20.52
N SER A 240 -0.96 -7.22 -21.82
CA SER A 240 -2.14 -7.59 -22.59
C SER A 240 -2.24 -9.11 -22.71
N ASP A 241 -3.46 -9.64 -22.82
CA ASP A 241 -3.71 -11.09 -22.98
C ASP A 241 -3.08 -11.67 -24.27
N GLU A 242 -2.68 -10.82 -25.23
CA GLU A 242 -2.02 -11.19 -26.49
C GLU A 242 -0.48 -11.25 -26.38
N SER A 243 0.12 -10.89 -25.25
CA SER A 243 1.57 -10.92 -25.08
C SER A 243 2.02 -12.37 -24.81
N PRO A 244 2.90 -12.98 -25.62
CA PRO A 244 3.42 -14.31 -25.33
C PRO A 244 4.15 -14.28 -23.99
N ALA A 245 3.85 -15.26 -23.13
CA ALA A 245 4.64 -15.50 -21.93
C ALA A 245 6.10 -15.79 -22.35
N CYS A 246 7.03 -14.96 -21.87
CA CYS A 246 8.49 -15.21 -22.04
C CYS A 246 8.95 -16.33 -21.13
#